data_02cc47944564c14580cec4bd16021aa1
#
_entry.id   02cc47944564c14580cec4bd16021aa1
#
_cell.length_a   1.000
_cell.length_b   1.000
_cell.length_c   1.000
_cell.angle_alpha   90.00
_cell.angle_beta   90.00
_cell.angle_gamma   90.00
#
_symmetry.space_group_name_H-M   'P 1'
#
loop_
_entity.id
_entity.type
_entity.pdbx_description
1 polymer ?
#
loop_
_entity_poly.entity_id
_entity_poly.type
_entity_poly.pdbx_seq_one_letter_code
_entity_poly.pdbx_strand_id
1 'polypeptide(L)'
;MIQHLTSLPILLPMLAAVILLLPPCGKSLRIRRIASSIMAVITFVVSALLLIHVYNSGINVYAIGNWSAPFGIVLVADMLSTLLVALTSFLGMGVILYGCAGDDAKGNFFHPLVHFLILGVNGAFLTGDLFNVFVFFEVLLIASYSLLMHAGDKQNTRAALQYVILNLVGSSVFLIGLGILYGVLGTLNIADMTQKVALLTGDDVYLAKAGGLLLLVVFALKAALLPLHLWLPNTYASAKPVVAALFAIMTKVGVYAMLRVYTVIFGEQAGELEHMAQSWLWGLAIATIVVGAIGVMAAQDLRKLTANLVVVSVGTLVALIALQNVTATAALLYYLVHSTLVSAALFLLADLIATQRGKVGDRLVAGRAVNQPYLLGACFVIAALTVVGMPPLSGFVGKVWILKTTLNSEQALLFWPVYLIASFVLLVALSRAGTSMFWERKGNKTESAEGENAPVSYTHLRAHET
;
A
#
# COMPACT_ATOMS: atom_id res chain seq x y z
N MET A 1 25.38 16.01 10.56
CA MET A 1 24.73 14.68 10.43
C MET A 1 23.20 14.78 10.53
N ILE A 2 22.64 15.50 11.51
CA ILE A 2 21.19 15.66 11.70
C ILE A 2 20.51 16.34 10.50
N GLN A 3 21.16 17.29 9.85
CA GLN A 3 20.62 18.01 8.68
C GLN A 3 20.31 17.08 7.49
N HIS A 4 21.06 15.99 7.32
CA HIS A 4 20.86 15.03 6.22
C HIS A 4 19.93 13.87 6.58
N LEU A 5 19.43 13.81 7.82
CA LEU A 5 18.60 12.70 8.29
C LEU A 5 17.32 12.52 7.42
N THR A 6 16.76 13.63 6.93
CA THR A 6 15.56 13.61 6.08
C THR A 6 15.77 12.91 4.74
N SER A 7 16.98 12.98 4.16
CA SER A 7 17.28 12.35 2.86
C SER A 7 17.67 10.87 2.98
N LEU A 8 18.13 10.41 4.14
CA LEU A 8 18.64 9.04 4.32
C LEU A 8 17.62 7.94 4.03
N PRO A 9 16.33 8.05 4.42
CA PRO A 9 15.33 7.01 4.09
C PRO A 9 15.08 6.82 2.59
N ILE A 10 15.53 7.76 1.75
CA ILE A 10 15.51 7.68 0.28
C ILE A 10 16.86 7.12 -0.22
N LEU A 11 17.96 7.68 0.26
CA LEU A 11 19.30 7.34 -0.22
C LEU A 11 19.74 5.92 0.17
N LEU A 12 19.39 5.46 1.37
CA LEU A 12 19.77 4.12 1.83
C LEU A 12 19.18 2.99 0.97
N PRO A 13 17.87 2.96 0.68
CA PRO A 13 17.30 1.97 -0.24
C PRO A 13 17.88 2.09 -1.66
N MET A 14 18.16 3.31 -2.14
CA MET A 14 18.81 3.52 -3.44
C MET A 14 20.19 2.85 -3.48
N LEU A 15 21.02 3.15 -2.49
CA LEU A 15 22.35 2.54 -2.39
C LEU A 15 22.27 1.02 -2.23
N ALA A 16 21.33 0.53 -1.42
CA ALA A 16 21.09 -0.90 -1.26
C ALA A 16 20.76 -1.55 -2.61
N ALA A 17 19.82 -0.99 -3.37
CA ALA A 17 19.44 -1.53 -4.67
C ALA A 17 20.62 -1.60 -5.63
N VAL A 18 21.45 -0.56 -5.70
CA VAL A 18 22.64 -0.53 -6.56
C VAL A 18 23.68 -1.55 -6.10
N ILE A 19 24.02 -1.58 -4.81
CA ILE A 19 25.02 -2.52 -4.26
C ILE A 19 24.58 -3.98 -4.50
N LEU A 20 23.29 -4.28 -4.37
CA LEU A 20 22.77 -5.63 -4.57
C LEU A 20 22.82 -6.11 -6.03
N LEU A 21 22.94 -5.20 -7.00
CA LEU A 21 23.16 -5.53 -8.42
C LEU A 21 24.62 -5.80 -8.74
N LEU A 22 25.56 -5.25 -7.96
CA LEU A 22 26.99 -5.36 -8.20
C LEU A 22 27.58 -6.63 -7.58
N PRO A 23 28.67 -7.20 -8.16
CA PRO A 23 29.43 -8.26 -7.51
C PRO A 23 30.05 -7.76 -6.18
N PRO A 24 30.12 -8.59 -5.14
CA PRO A 24 29.78 -10.02 -5.08
C PRO A 24 28.28 -10.29 -4.82
N CYS A 25 27.47 -9.29 -4.41
CA CYS A 25 26.06 -9.46 -4.03
C CYS A 25 25.22 -10.01 -5.20
N GLY A 26 25.39 -9.49 -6.40
CA GLY A 26 24.66 -9.93 -7.60
C GLY A 26 24.90 -11.38 -7.97
N LYS A 27 26.06 -11.97 -7.60
CA LYS A 27 26.43 -13.35 -7.95
C LYS A 27 26.08 -14.39 -6.88
N SER A 28 26.02 -14.00 -5.60
CA SER A 28 25.80 -14.92 -4.47
C SER A 28 24.50 -14.60 -3.76
N LEU A 29 23.56 -15.57 -3.76
CA LEU A 29 22.28 -15.45 -3.05
C LEU A 29 22.47 -15.21 -1.55
N ARG A 30 23.43 -15.91 -0.91
CA ARG A 30 23.71 -15.77 0.52
C ARG A 30 24.18 -14.35 0.87
N ILE A 31 25.14 -13.81 0.09
CA ILE A 31 25.66 -12.45 0.33
C ILE A 31 24.57 -11.43 0.09
N ARG A 32 23.77 -11.59 -0.97
CA ARG A 32 22.63 -10.73 -1.29
C ARG A 32 21.59 -10.70 -0.19
N ARG A 33 21.21 -11.86 0.39
CA ARG A 33 20.30 -11.95 1.55
C ARG A 33 20.83 -11.18 2.74
N ILE A 34 22.08 -11.41 3.12
CA ILE A 34 22.70 -10.75 4.27
C ILE A 34 22.77 -9.24 4.05
N ALA A 35 23.30 -8.80 2.91
CA ALA A 35 23.43 -7.37 2.60
C ALA A 35 22.05 -6.68 2.55
N SER A 36 21.06 -7.27 1.88
CA SER A 36 19.72 -6.73 1.80
C SER A 36 19.04 -6.63 3.17
N SER A 37 19.16 -7.67 4.01
CA SER A 37 18.59 -7.65 5.36
C SER A 37 19.24 -6.58 6.26
N ILE A 38 20.55 -6.44 6.20
CA ILE A 38 21.29 -5.41 6.95
C ILE A 38 20.82 -4.02 6.49
N MET A 39 20.78 -3.77 5.17
CA MET A 39 20.36 -2.47 4.64
C MET A 39 18.88 -2.16 4.97
N ALA A 40 18.00 -3.16 4.98
CA ALA A 40 16.61 -2.98 5.39
C ALA A 40 16.48 -2.59 6.87
N VAL A 41 17.24 -3.25 7.75
CA VAL A 41 17.29 -2.91 9.18
C VAL A 41 17.83 -1.48 9.38
N ILE A 42 18.92 -1.12 8.71
CA ILE A 42 19.50 0.23 8.78
C ILE A 42 18.46 1.26 8.31
N THR A 43 17.78 1.03 7.18
CA THR A 43 16.74 1.92 6.66
C THR A 43 15.61 2.10 7.66
N PHE A 44 15.13 1.01 8.31
CA PHE A 44 14.10 1.09 9.32
C PHE A 44 14.57 1.88 10.56
N VAL A 45 15.76 1.60 11.08
CA VAL A 45 16.32 2.32 12.23
C VAL A 45 16.44 3.82 11.94
N VAL A 46 16.98 4.19 10.78
CA VAL A 46 17.11 5.61 10.37
C VAL A 46 15.73 6.26 10.22
N SER A 47 14.75 5.55 9.66
CA SER A 47 13.37 6.05 9.53
C SER A 47 12.70 6.27 10.90
N ALA A 48 12.93 5.37 11.85
CA ALA A 48 12.45 5.50 13.23
C ALA A 48 13.13 6.67 13.96
N LEU A 49 14.44 6.84 13.78
CA LEU A 49 15.17 7.99 14.33
C LEU A 49 14.67 9.32 13.74
N LEU A 50 14.36 9.36 12.44
CA LEU A 50 13.77 10.55 11.81
C LEU A 50 12.40 10.88 12.42
N LEU A 51 11.54 9.87 12.65
CA LEU A 51 10.24 10.05 13.28
C LEU A 51 10.40 10.62 14.71
N ILE A 52 11.31 10.06 15.52
CA ILE A 52 11.60 10.56 16.87
C ILE A 52 12.15 11.98 16.83
N HIS A 53 13.03 12.27 15.87
CA HIS A 53 13.59 13.61 15.71
C HIS A 53 12.49 14.64 15.41
N VAL A 54 11.61 14.36 14.45
CA VAL A 54 10.50 15.25 14.08
C VAL A 54 9.49 15.39 15.22
N TYR A 55 9.24 14.33 15.99
CA TYR A 55 8.39 14.42 17.18
C TYR A 55 8.91 15.42 18.21
N ASN A 56 10.24 15.47 18.41
CA ASN A 56 10.87 16.34 19.41
C ASN A 56 11.16 17.75 18.89
N SER A 57 11.48 17.92 17.61
CA SER A 57 12.01 19.16 17.04
C SER A 57 11.04 19.87 16.08
N GLY A 58 9.89 19.22 15.75
CA GLY A 58 8.95 19.75 14.77
C GLY A 58 9.34 19.45 13.32
N ILE A 59 8.73 20.17 12.40
CA ILE A 59 8.89 19.97 10.96
C ILE A 59 10.33 20.27 10.54
N ASN A 60 10.94 19.35 9.79
CA ASN A 60 12.27 19.51 9.22
C ASN A 60 12.19 19.65 7.70
N VAL A 61 12.70 20.73 7.17
CA VAL A 61 12.75 21.04 5.73
C VAL A 61 14.18 20.92 5.24
N TYR A 62 14.39 20.11 4.20
CA TYR A 62 15.69 19.86 3.61
C TYR A 62 15.70 20.27 2.13
N ALA A 63 16.37 21.35 1.80
CA ALA A 63 16.58 21.82 0.43
C ALA A 63 17.73 21.04 -0.23
N ILE A 64 17.45 20.29 -1.29
CA ILE A 64 18.47 19.52 -2.02
C ILE A 64 19.41 20.48 -2.74
N GLY A 65 20.71 20.35 -2.50
CA GLY A 65 21.73 21.22 -3.08
C GLY A 65 21.71 22.66 -2.59
N ASN A 66 21.03 22.96 -1.46
CA ASN A 66 20.82 24.31 -0.92
C ASN A 66 20.05 25.27 -1.86
N TRP A 67 19.30 24.73 -2.82
CA TRP A 67 18.41 25.54 -3.65
C TRP A 67 17.10 25.77 -2.91
N SER A 68 16.74 27.02 -2.71
CA SER A 68 15.50 27.39 -2.03
C SER A 68 14.27 27.12 -2.92
N ALA A 69 13.12 26.83 -2.27
CA ALA A 69 11.83 26.84 -2.95
C ALA A 69 11.57 28.25 -3.56
N PRO A 70 10.85 28.35 -4.69
CA PRO A 70 10.16 27.28 -5.44
C PRO A 70 11.04 26.58 -6.49
N PHE A 71 12.31 26.99 -6.67
CA PHE A 71 13.16 26.48 -7.76
C PHE A 71 13.87 25.17 -7.40
N GLY A 72 14.16 24.94 -6.11
CA GLY A 72 14.82 23.73 -5.63
C GLY A 72 13.84 22.65 -5.18
N ILE A 73 14.26 21.38 -5.31
CA ILE A 73 13.54 20.25 -4.72
C ILE A 73 13.70 20.28 -3.21
N VAL A 74 12.57 20.26 -2.50
CA VAL A 74 12.53 20.30 -1.05
C VAL A 74 11.95 18.99 -0.52
N LEU A 75 12.62 18.40 0.46
CA LEU A 75 12.07 17.31 1.25
C LEU A 75 11.52 17.87 2.56
N VAL A 76 10.34 17.41 2.94
CA VAL A 76 9.62 17.85 4.13
C VAL A 76 9.34 16.67 5.04
N ALA A 77 10.00 16.65 6.17
CA ALA A 77 9.77 15.64 7.21
C ALA A 77 8.86 16.25 8.30
N ASP A 78 7.61 15.88 8.29
CA ASP A 78 6.63 16.15 9.34
C ASP A 78 6.13 14.85 9.96
N MET A 79 5.23 14.91 10.94
CA MET A 79 4.72 13.73 11.64
C MET A 79 4.01 12.76 10.72
N LEU A 80 3.27 13.27 9.71
CA LEU A 80 2.56 12.44 8.73
C LEU A 80 3.55 11.68 7.83
N SER A 81 4.49 12.39 7.19
CA SER A 81 5.45 11.80 6.28
C SER A 81 6.39 10.82 6.99
N THR A 82 6.91 11.18 8.16
CA THR A 82 7.86 10.34 8.90
C THR A 82 7.22 9.09 9.50
N LEU A 83 5.95 9.16 9.94
CA LEU A 83 5.19 7.98 10.35
C LEU A 83 5.05 6.98 9.20
N LEU A 84 4.72 7.46 7.99
CA LEU A 84 4.53 6.62 6.81
C LEU A 84 5.86 6.05 6.29
N VAL A 85 6.94 6.81 6.38
CA VAL A 85 8.30 6.35 6.06
C VAL A 85 8.76 5.26 7.03
N ALA A 86 8.51 5.42 8.33
CA ALA A 86 8.81 4.40 9.33
C ALA A 86 7.98 3.12 9.10
N LEU A 87 6.68 3.26 8.80
CA LEU A 87 5.80 2.15 8.47
C LEU A 87 6.26 1.40 7.20
N THR A 88 6.63 2.13 6.14
CA THR A 88 7.14 1.56 4.89
C THR A 88 8.42 0.79 5.12
N SER A 89 9.37 1.37 5.86
CA SER A 89 10.66 0.74 6.14
C SER A 89 10.51 -0.50 7.02
N PHE A 90 9.60 -0.47 8.00
CA PHE A 90 9.24 -1.63 8.83
C PHE A 90 8.64 -2.75 7.98
N LEU A 91 7.66 -2.42 7.14
CA LEU A 91 7.02 -3.38 6.24
C LEU A 91 8.02 -3.97 5.24
N GLY A 92 8.87 -3.13 4.64
CA GLY A 92 9.90 -3.56 3.70
C GLY A 92 10.93 -4.49 4.36
N MET A 93 11.34 -4.21 5.60
CA MET A 93 12.19 -5.10 6.39
C MET A 93 11.53 -6.47 6.59
N GLY A 94 10.25 -6.50 7.00
CA GLY A 94 9.50 -7.74 7.19
C GLY A 94 9.39 -8.55 5.89
N VAL A 95 9.11 -7.89 4.76
CA VAL A 95 9.01 -8.50 3.43
C VAL A 95 10.37 -9.09 2.97
N ILE A 96 11.47 -8.38 3.18
CA ILE A 96 12.82 -8.87 2.83
C ILE A 96 13.18 -10.09 3.66
N LEU A 97 12.93 -10.06 4.97
CA LEU A 97 13.21 -11.18 5.86
C LEU A 97 12.36 -12.41 5.50
N TYR A 98 11.07 -12.22 5.23
CA TYR A 98 10.19 -13.30 4.79
C TYR A 98 10.61 -13.87 3.43
N GLY A 99 10.94 -13.00 2.47
CA GLY A 99 11.38 -13.40 1.13
C GLY A 99 12.64 -14.28 1.12
N CYS A 100 13.53 -14.13 2.12
CA CYS A 100 14.70 -14.98 2.32
C CYS A 100 14.35 -16.46 2.61
N ALA A 101 13.07 -16.77 2.92
CA ALA A 101 12.64 -18.16 3.12
C ALA A 101 12.53 -18.96 1.80
N GLY A 102 12.70 -18.34 0.63
CA GLY A 102 12.79 -19.04 -0.65
C GLY A 102 12.24 -18.29 -1.87
N ASP A 103 11.43 -17.26 -1.69
CA ASP A 103 10.86 -16.50 -2.82
C ASP A 103 11.92 -15.76 -3.64
N ASP A 104 12.98 -15.32 -3.00
CA ASP A 104 14.12 -14.64 -3.58
C ASP A 104 15.02 -15.54 -4.44
N ALA A 105 14.92 -16.87 -4.26
CA ALA A 105 15.70 -17.83 -5.04
C ALA A 105 15.21 -17.98 -6.49
N LYS A 106 13.97 -17.56 -6.80
CA LYS A 106 13.36 -17.68 -8.12
C LYS A 106 13.84 -16.61 -9.12
N GLY A 107 14.83 -15.80 -8.77
CA GLY A 107 15.44 -14.79 -9.64
C GLY A 107 16.36 -13.85 -8.89
N ASN A 108 17.20 -13.12 -9.63
CA ASN A 108 18.26 -12.31 -9.03
C ASN A 108 17.83 -10.90 -8.59
N PHE A 109 16.66 -10.44 -9.03
CA PHE A 109 16.28 -9.03 -8.91
C PHE A 109 15.28 -8.74 -7.80
N PHE A 110 14.80 -9.75 -7.04
CA PHE A 110 13.83 -9.55 -5.97
C PHE A 110 14.28 -8.47 -4.97
N HIS A 111 15.43 -8.63 -4.35
CA HIS A 111 15.95 -7.71 -3.34
C HIS A 111 16.19 -6.29 -3.87
N PRO A 112 16.90 -6.08 -5.02
CA PRO A 112 17.04 -4.74 -5.59
C PRO A 112 15.72 -4.06 -5.88
N LEU A 113 14.74 -4.78 -6.44
CA LEU A 113 13.42 -4.22 -6.77
C LEU A 113 12.60 -3.84 -5.53
N VAL A 114 12.69 -4.63 -4.44
CA VAL A 114 12.07 -4.27 -3.16
C VAL A 114 12.67 -2.98 -2.62
N HIS A 115 13.99 -2.81 -2.65
CA HIS A 115 14.63 -1.57 -2.23
C HIS A 115 14.27 -0.38 -3.12
N PHE A 116 14.18 -0.55 -4.46
CA PHE A 116 13.69 0.50 -5.37
C PHE A 116 12.23 0.88 -5.08
N LEU A 117 11.39 -0.08 -4.72
CA LEU A 117 10.01 0.23 -4.32
C LEU A 117 9.98 1.06 -3.03
N ILE A 118 10.75 0.66 -2.01
CA ILE A 118 10.87 1.40 -0.73
C ILE A 118 11.38 2.82 -0.99
N LEU A 119 12.39 2.99 -1.84
CA LEU A 119 12.90 4.29 -2.26
C LEU A 119 11.79 5.17 -2.83
N GLY A 120 11.03 4.65 -3.81
CA GLY A 120 9.96 5.41 -4.45
C GLY A 120 8.85 5.81 -3.48
N VAL A 121 8.45 4.89 -2.58
CA VAL A 121 7.42 5.15 -1.55
C VAL A 121 7.92 6.18 -0.54
N ASN A 122 9.12 6.02 0.01
CA ASN A 122 9.71 6.96 0.96
C ASN A 122 9.91 8.35 0.35
N GLY A 123 10.34 8.40 -0.92
CA GLY A 123 10.48 9.64 -1.66
C GLY A 123 9.16 10.38 -1.86
N ALA A 124 8.10 9.65 -2.21
CA ALA A 124 6.77 10.22 -2.37
C ALA A 124 6.21 10.79 -1.04
N PHE A 125 6.53 10.16 0.10
CA PHE A 125 6.11 10.67 1.41
C PHE A 125 6.92 11.87 1.91
N LEU A 126 8.19 11.98 1.54
CA LEU A 126 9.06 13.04 2.03
C LEU A 126 9.12 14.26 1.13
N THR A 127 8.71 14.19 -0.12
CA THR A 127 8.79 15.33 -1.01
C THR A 127 7.78 16.43 -0.69
N GLY A 128 8.22 17.68 -0.79
CA GLY A 128 7.38 18.88 -0.67
C GLY A 128 7.00 19.51 -2.01
N ASP A 129 7.17 18.79 -3.12
CA ASP A 129 6.91 19.28 -4.47
C ASP A 129 6.08 18.25 -5.26
N LEU A 130 5.01 18.70 -5.94
CA LEU A 130 4.08 17.82 -6.65
C LEU A 130 4.69 17.17 -7.89
N PHE A 131 5.61 17.84 -8.60
CA PHE A 131 6.30 17.20 -9.71
C PHE A 131 7.20 16.07 -9.22
N ASN A 132 7.86 16.29 -8.10
CA ASN A 132 8.69 15.27 -7.49
C ASN A 132 7.87 14.10 -6.91
N VAL A 133 6.62 14.36 -6.42
CA VAL A 133 5.65 13.28 -6.12
C VAL A 133 5.41 12.43 -7.37
N PHE A 134 5.17 13.06 -8.53
CA PHE A 134 5.01 12.34 -9.80
C PHE A 134 6.24 11.46 -10.10
N VAL A 135 7.46 12.00 -9.99
CA VAL A 135 8.69 11.25 -10.27
C VAL A 135 8.81 10.02 -9.34
N PHE A 136 8.58 10.18 -8.04
CA PHE A 136 8.62 9.06 -7.11
C PHE A 136 7.50 8.05 -7.33
N PHE A 137 6.32 8.48 -7.79
CA PHE A 137 5.27 7.57 -8.25
C PHE A 137 5.74 6.72 -9.42
N GLU A 138 6.44 7.28 -10.40
CA GLU A 138 6.97 6.51 -11.53
C GLU A 138 8.03 5.50 -11.07
N VAL A 139 8.94 5.89 -10.18
CA VAL A 139 9.96 5.00 -9.63
C VAL A 139 9.32 3.80 -8.90
N LEU A 140 8.36 4.05 -7.99
CA LEU A 140 7.69 2.95 -7.27
C LEU A 140 6.86 2.06 -8.21
N LEU A 141 6.26 2.63 -9.26
CA LEU A 141 5.45 1.87 -10.23
C LEU A 141 6.33 0.95 -11.07
N ILE A 142 7.44 1.45 -11.63
CA ILE A 142 8.38 0.63 -12.41
C ILE A 142 8.91 -0.53 -11.56
N ALA A 143 9.28 -0.27 -10.31
CA ALA A 143 9.71 -1.31 -9.38
C ALA A 143 8.59 -2.33 -9.11
N SER A 144 7.35 -1.87 -8.92
CA SER A 144 6.19 -2.73 -8.67
C SER A 144 5.82 -3.60 -9.88
N TYR A 145 5.90 -3.05 -11.10
CA TYR A 145 5.68 -3.83 -12.34
C TYR A 145 6.68 -4.96 -12.46
N SER A 146 7.94 -4.63 -12.22
CA SER A 146 9.03 -5.60 -12.28
C SER A 146 8.89 -6.68 -11.21
N LEU A 147 8.49 -6.32 -9.98
CA LEU A 147 8.20 -7.28 -8.91
C LEU A 147 7.01 -8.19 -9.22
N LEU A 148 5.94 -7.64 -9.82
CA LEU A 148 4.76 -8.41 -10.19
C LEU A 148 5.09 -9.44 -11.28
N MET A 149 5.95 -9.10 -12.22
CA MET A 149 6.41 -9.99 -13.28
C MET A 149 7.55 -10.93 -12.85
N HIS A 150 8.21 -10.65 -11.72
CA HIS A 150 9.34 -11.41 -11.22
C HIS A 150 8.93 -12.85 -10.88
N ALA A 151 9.46 -13.84 -11.63
CA ALA A 151 9.14 -15.25 -11.52
C ALA A 151 7.63 -15.57 -11.60
N GLY A 152 6.88 -14.82 -12.42
CA GLY A 152 5.44 -14.96 -12.61
C GLY A 152 5.07 -15.87 -13.77
N ASP A 153 3.83 -16.40 -13.72
CA ASP A 153 3.18 -17.19 -14.76
C ASP A 153 2.44 -16.29 -15.78
N LYS A 154 1.83 -16.92 -16.81
CA LYS A 154 1.00 -16.23 -17.81
C LYS A 154 -0.17 -15.42 -17.22
N GLN A 155 -0.75 -15.86 -16.09
CA GLN A 155 -1.82 -15.10 -15.41
C GLN A 155 -1.28 -13.82 -14.80
N ASN A 156 -0.10 -13.85 -14.21
CA ASN A 156 0.58 -12.69 -13.65
C ASN A 156 0.90 -11.67 -14.75
N THR A 157 1.30 -12.13 -15.94
CA THR A 157 1.60 -11.26 -17.09
C THR A 157 0.37 -10.46 -17.53
N ARG A 158 -0.83 -11.07 -17.57
CA ARG A 158 -2.07 -10.36 -17.94
C ARG A 158 -2.46 -9.31 -16.90
N ALA A 159 -2.39 -9.66 -15.62
CA ALA A 159 -2.68 -8.72 -14.53
C ALA A 159 -1.65 -7.58 -14.50
N ALA A 160 -0.37 -7.89 -14.72
CA ALA A 160 0.69 -6.91 -14.82
C ALA A 160 0.48 -5.94 -15.98
N LEU A 161 0.12 -6.45 -17.18
CA LEU A 161 -0.14 -5.60 -18.35
C LEU A 161 -1.31 -4.64 -18.11
N GLN A 162 -2.42 -5.13 -17.54
CA GLN A 162 -3.56 -4.28 -17.19
C GLN A 162 -3.15 -3.21 -16.17
N TYR A 163 -2.37 -3.59 -15.17
CA TYR A 163 -1.86 -2.67 -14.15
C TYR A 163 -0.96 -1.60 -14.75
N VAL A 164 -0.02 -1.98 -15.63
CA VAL A 164 0.87 -1.05 -16.34
C VAL A 164 0.07 -0.05 -17.18
N ILE A 165 -0.85 -0.53 -18.04
CA ILE A 165 -1.62 0.34 -18.95
C ILE A 165 -2.43 1.37 -18.16
N LEU A 166 -3.16 0.94 -17.13
CA LEU A 166 -3.98 1.85 -16.32
C LEU A 166 -3.13 2.91 -15.62
N ASN A 167 -1.99 2.50 -15.06
CA ASN A 167 -1.11 3.44 -14.39
C ASN A 167 -0.39 4.39 -15.34
N LEU A 168 -0.04 3.95 -16.56
CA LEU A 168 0.56 4.81 -17.58
C LEU A 168 -0.42 5.91 -18.02
N VAL A 169 -1.70 5.56 -18.24
CA VAL A 169 -2.76 6.54 -18.50
C VAL A 169 -2.89 7.50 -17.32
N GLY A 170 -2.89 6.98 -16.08
CA GLY A 170 -2.92 7.81 -14.87
C GLY A 170 -1.74 8.78 -14.80
N SER A 171 -0.54 8.34 -15.16
CA SER A 171 0.67 9.18 -15.20
C SER A 171 0.56 10.31 -16.24
N SER A 172 -0.03 10.04 -17.41
CA SER A 172 -0.27 11.06 -18.40
C SER A 172 -1.27 12.12 -17.91
N VAL A 173 -2.36 11.69 -17.25
CA VAL A 173 -3.34 12.63 -16.65
C VAL A 173 -2.70 13.43 -15.52
N PHE A 174 -1.78 12.81 -14.74
CA PHE A 174 -1.04 13.52 -13.70
C PHE A 174 -0.23 14.68 -14.26
N LEU A 175 0.55 14.44 -15.33
CA LEU A 175 1.34 15.49 -15.99
C LEU A 175 0.46 16.61 -16.56
N ILE A 176 -0.70 16.29 -17.12
CA ILE A 176 -1.65 17.30 -17.61
C ILE A 176 -2.15 18.14 -16.43
N GLY A 177 -2.57 17.54 -15.33
CA GLY A 177 -3.01 18.24 -14.14
C GLY A 177 -1.93 19.15 -13.55
N LEU A 178 -0.68 18.64 -13.44
CA LEU A 178 0.46 19.43 -13.01
C LEU A 178 0.77 20.59 -13.97
N GLY A 179 0.69 20.35 -15.28
CA GLY A 179 0.92 21.38 -16.29
C GLY A 179 -0.07 22.54 -16.19
N ILE A 180 -1.36 22.25 -15.97
CA ILE A 180 -2.40 23.26 -15.75
C ILE A 180 -2.10 24.05 -14.47
N LEU A 181 -1.86 23.36 -13.35
CA LEU A 181 -1.57 24.04 -12.09
C LEU A 181 -0.29 24.87 -12.15
N TYR A 182 0.76 24.37 -12.80
CA TYR A 182 1.99 25.13 -13.01
C TYR A 182 1.75 26.38 -13.89
N GLY A 183 0.95 26.26 -14.94
CA GLY A 183 0.61 27.39 -15.80
C GLY A 183 -0.11 28.52 -15.07
N VAL A 184 -0.99 28.17 -14.12
CA VAL A 184 -1.75 29.15 -13.33
C VAL A 184 -0.94 29.70 -12.14
N LEU A 185 -0.25 28.81 -11.41
CA LEU A 185 0.40 29.17 -10.14
C LEU A 185 1.89 29.53 -10.31
N GLY A 186 2.54 29.11 -11.39
CA GLY A 186 3.97 29.28 -11.61
C GLY A 186 4.87 28.46 -10.66
N THR A 187 4.29 27.49 -9.93
CA THR A 187 5.00 26.69 -8.94
C THR A 187 4.32 25.34 -8.76
N LEU A 188 5.10 24.30 -8.36
CA LEU A 188 4.60 23.01 -7.92
C LEU A 188 5.08 22.67 -6.49
N ASN A 189 5.75 23.60 -5.83
CA ASN A 189 6.06 23.47 -4.40
C ASN A 189 4.78 23.61 -3.59
N ILE A 190 4.47 22.59 -2.75
CA ILE A 190 3.18 22.48 -2.03
C ILE A 190 2.93 23.69 -1.13
N ALA A 191 3.95 24.18 -0.42
CA ALA A 191 3.80 25.31 0.48
C ALA A 191 3.56 26.64 -0.28
N ASP A 192 4.25 26.85 -1.41
CA ASP A 192 4.07 28.03 -2.26
C ASP A 192 2.73 27.99 -2.99
N MET A 193 2.30 26.79 -3.46
CA MET A 193 0.97 26.58 -4.06
C MET A 193 -0.15 26.99 -3.10
N THR A 194 -0.05 26.63 -1.81
CA THR A 194 -1.05 26.96 -0.79
C THR A 194 -1.25 28.47 -0.69
N GLN A 195 -0.17 29.26 -0.73
CA GLN A 195 -0.25 30.71 -0.67
C GLN A 195 -0.85 31.30 -1.95
N LYS A 196 -0.46 30.78 -3.12
CA LYS A 196 -0.89 31.32 -4.42
C LYS A 196 -2.33 30.95 -4.76
N VAL A 197 -2.79 29.74 -4.39
CA VAL A 197 -4.18 29.32 -4.61
C VAL A 197 -5.16 30.25 -3.89
N ALA A 198 -4.83 30.73 -2.70
CA ALA A 198 -5.64 31.67 -1.93
C ALA A 198 -5.86 33.04 -2.63
N LEU A 199 -4.98 33.39 -3.56
CA LEU A 199 -4.98 34.67 -4.26
C LEU A 199 -5.61 34.60 -5.67
N LEU A 200 -6.03 33.43 -6.11
CA LEU A 200 -6.62 33.23 -7.45
C LEU A 200 -7.98 33.94 -7.56
N THR A 201 -8.21 34.53 -8.74
CA THR A 201 -9.48 35.19 -9.06
C THR A 201 -9.85 34.96 -10.54
N GLY A 202 -11.13 35.04 -10.87
CA GLY A 202 -11.60 34.96 -12.25
C GLY A 202 -11.36 33.61 -12.92
N ASP A 203 -10.91 33.61 -14.16
CA ASP A 203 -10.74 32.39 -14.98
C ASP A 203 -9.67 31.44 -14.43
N ASP A 204 -8.66 31.95 -13.71
CA ASP A 204 -7.60 31.14 -13.11
C ASP A 204 -8.13 30.19 -12.04
N VAL A 205 -9.21 30.56 -11.34
CA VAL A 205 -9.91 29.69 -10.36
C VAL A 205 -10.45 28.44 -11.07
N TYR A 206 -11.09 28.59 -12.24
CA TYR A 206 -11.63 27.46 -12.98
C TYR A 206 -10.54 26.54 -13.53
N LEU A 207 -9.44 27.11 -14.01
CA LEU A 207 -8.28 26.34 -14.47
C LEU A 207 -7.63 25.58 -13.31
N ALA A 208 -7.39 26.23 -12.16
CA ALA A 208 -6.84 25.58 -10.98
C ALA A 208 -7.77 24.47 -10.46
N LYS A 209 -9.08 24.69 -10.46
CA LYS A 209 -10.09 23.68 -10.13
C LYS A 209 -10.02 22.48 -11.08
N ALA A 210 -9.90 22.70 -12.38
CA ALA A 210 -9.76 21.64 -13.37
C ALA A 210 -8.48 20.83 -13.14
N GLY A 211 -7.32 21.50 -12.94
CA GLY A 211 -6.06 20.84 -12.62
C GLY A 211 -6.14 20.01 -11.33
N GLY A 212 -6.73 20.59 -10.27
CA GLY A 212 -6.93 19.89 -9.00
C GLY A 212 -7.85 18.67 -9.12
N LEU A 213 -8.95 18.74 -9.90
CA LEU A 213 -9.83 17.59 -10.13
C LEU A 213 -9.18 16.50 -10.98
N LEU A 214 -8.30 16.85 -11.93
CA LEU A 214 -7.47 15.86 -12.64
C LEU A 214 -6.53 15.13 -11.67
N LEU A 215 -5.93 15.84 -10.71
CA LEU A 215 -5.15 15.20 -9.66
C LEU A 215 -5.99 14.25 -8.79
N LEU A 216 -7.26 14.62 -8.52
CA LEU A 216 -8.18 13.72 -7.79
C LEU A 216 -8.39 12.40 -8.52
N VAL A 217 -8.61 12.43 -9.83
CA VAL A 217 -8.76 11.22 -10.66
C VAL A 217 -7.49 10.36 -10.59
N VAL A 218 -6.31 10.97 -10.67
CA VAL A 218 -5.03 10.25 -10.57
C VAL A 218 -4.86 9.61 -9.21
N PHE A 219 -5.06 10.35 -8.14
CA PHE A 219 -4.89 9.81 -6.78
C PHE A 219 -5.97 8.76 -6.45
N ALA A 220 -7.19 8.92 -6.98
CA ALA A 220 -8.25 7.92 -6.91
C ALA A 220 -7.84 6.61 -7.61
N LEU A 221 -7.21 6.68 -8.79
CA LEU A 221 -6.65 5.53 -9.48
C LEU A 221 -5.54 4.87 -8.65
N LYS A 222 -4.58 5.65 -8.12
CA LYS A 222 -3.46 5.13 -7.33
C LYS A 222 -3.91 4.51 -6.00
N ALA A 223 -4.93 5.09 -5.35
CA ALA A 223 -5.52 4.56 -4.13
C ALA A 223 -6.48 3.40 -4.38
N ALA A 224 -6.89 3.15 -5.62
CA ALA A 224 -7.95 2.21 -6.00
C ALA A 224 -9.31 2.59 -5.40
N LEU A 225 -9.70 3.85 -5.54
CA LEU A 225 -11.03 4.37 -5.22
C LEU A 225 -11.99 4.07 -6.38
N LEU A 226 -13.27 3.82 -6.08
CA LEU A 226 -14.30 3.61 -7.11
C LEU A 226 -14.42 4.86 -8.01
N PRO A 227 -14.61 4.71 -9.34
CA PRO A 227 -14.76 3.47 -10.11
C PRO A 227 -13.43 2.83 -10.55
N LEU A 228 -12.30 3.42 -10.17
CA LEU A 228 -10.96 3.05 -10.64
C LEU A 228 -10.29 1.92 -9.83
N HIS A 229 -11.05 1.19 -9.00
CA HIS A 229 -10.54 0.16 -8.06
C HIS A 229 -10.30 -1.21 -8.72
N LEU A 230 -10.86 -1.48 -9.90
CA LEU A 230 -10.93 -2.83 -10.49
C LEU A 230 -9.58 -3.48 -10.76
N TRP A 231 -8.52 -2.70 -10.90
CA TRP A 231 -7.17 -3.23 -11.11
C TRP A 231 -6.60 -3.90 -9.85
N LEU A 232 -6.94 -3.40 -8.67
CA LEU A 232 -6.28 -3.80 -7.41
C LEU A 232 -6.56 -5.26 -7.02
N PRO A 233 -7.82 -5.76 -6.94
CA PRO A 233 -8.08 -7.12 -6.47
C PRO A 233 -7.39 -8.18 -7.32
N ASN A 234 -7.37 -8.00 -8.65
CA ASN A 234 -6.73 -8.94 -9.55
C ASN A 234 -5.20 -8.85 -9.49
N THR A 235 -4.64 -7.65 -9.43
CA THR A 235 -3.19 -7.43 -9.36
C THR A 235 -2.60 -7.97 -8.07
N TYR A 236 -3.21 -7.66 -6.92
CA TYR A 236 -2.70 -8.09 -5.62
C TYR A 236 -2.88 -9.60 -5.40
N ALA A 237 -3.99 -10.18 -5.85
CA ALA A 237 -4.20 -11.63 -5.75
C ALA A 237 -3.29 -12.44 -6.68
N SER A 238 -2.90 -11.90 -7.84
CA SER A 238 -1.96 -12.55 -8.77
C SER A 238 -0.49 -12.36 -8.38
N ALA A 239 -0.15 -11.30 -7.64
CA ALA A 239 1.19 -11.10 -7.13
C ALA A 239 1.61 -12.24 -6.20
N LYS A 240 2.93 -12.50 -6.11
CA LYS A 240 3.43 -13.34 -5.03
C LYS A 240 3.04 -12.75 -3.69
N PRO A 241 2.61 -13.57 -2.70
CA PRO A 241 2.11 -13.05 -1.44
C PRO A 241 3.06 -12.10 -0.72
N VAL A 242 4.38 -12.36 -0.78
CA VAL A 242 5.41 -11.47 -0.23
C VAL A 242 5.43 -10.10 -0.92
N VAL A 243 5.18 -10.07 -2.24
CA VAL A 243 5.07 -8.83 -3.02
C VAL A 243 3.73 -8.13 -2.74
N ALA A 244 2.64 -8.89 -2.65
CA ALA A 244 1.33 -8.36 -2.29
C ALA A 244 1.32 -7.73 -0.88
N ALA A 245 2.06 -8.32 0.07
CA ALA A 245 2.25 -7.76 1.40
C ALA A 245 2.92 -6.37 1.34
N LEU A 246 3.95 -6.20 0.50
CA LEU A 246 4.58 -4.90 0.29
C LEU A 246 3.65 -3.92 -0.42
N PHE A 247 2.83 -4.40 -1.36
CA PHE A 247 1.86 -3.56 -2.07
C PHE A 247 0.77 -2.98 -1.17
N ALA A 248 0.56 -3.51 0.03
CA ALA A 248 -0.37 -2.95 1.00
C ALA A 248 -0.10 -1.47 1.33
N ILE A 249 1.17 -1.00 1.23
CA ILE A 249 1.52 0.41 1.43
C ILE A 249 1.25 1.28 0.19
N MET A 250 1.23 0.71 -1.02
CA MET A 250 1.16 1.50 -2.26
C MET A 250 -0.15 2.29 -2.39
N THR A 251 -1.28 1.70 -2.03
CA THR A 251 -2.57 2.43 -2.02
C THR A 251 -2.56 3.60 -1.03
N LYS A 252 -1.78 3.50 0.04
CA LYS A 252 -1.63 4.54 1.06
C LYS A 252 -0.83 5.73 0.55
N VAL A 253 0.03 5.54 -0.46
CA VAL A 253 0.69 6.68 -1.15
C VAL A 253 -0.35 7.53 -1.89
N GLY A 254 -1.34 6.92 -2.55
CA GLY A 254 -2.45 7.64 -3.16
C GLY A 254 -3.32 8.37 -2.14
N VAL A 255 -3.65 7.71 -1.01
CA VAL A 255 -4.39 8.32 0.11
C VAL A 255 -3.60 9.50 0.72
N TYR A 256 -2.29 9.33 0.91
CA TYR A 256 -1.39 10.40 1.38
C TYR A 256 -1.40 11.61 0.45
N ALA A 257 -1.30 11.38 -0.87
CA ALA A 257 -1.33 12.45 -1.85
C ALA A 257 -2.67 13.21 -1.83
N MET A 258 -3.82 12.49 -1.69
CA MET A 258 -5.12 13.12 -1.47
C MET A 258 -5.12 13.96 -0.19
N LEU A 259 -4.64 13.40 0.92
CA LEU A 259 -4.59 14.14 2.18
C LEU A 259 -3.76 15.42 2.03
N ARG A 260 -2.55 15.34 1.45
CA ARG A 260 -1.68 16.51 1.23
C ARG A 260 -2.32 17.56 0.35
N VAL A 261 -2.85 17.18 -0.80
CA VAL A 261 -3.37 18.14 -1.78
C VAL A 261 -4.66 18.79 -1.30
N TYR A 262 -5.61 18.01 -0.78
CA TYR A 262 -6.94 18.54 -0.46
C TYR A 262 -7.10 19.08 0.97
N THR A 263 -6.11 18.88 1.84
CA THR A 263 -6.10 19.54 3.17
C THR A 263 -5.09 20.66 3.28
N VAL A 264 -4.02 20.66 2.45
CA VAL A 264 -2.99 21.70 2.51
C VAL A 264 -3.18 22.71 1.38
N ILE A 265 -3.22 22.27 0.11
CA ILE A 265 -3.33 23.19 -1.05
C ILE A 265 -4.77 23.71 -1.19
N PHE A 266 -5.75 22.81 -1.17
CA PHE A 266 -7.18 23.11 -1.32
C PHE A 266 -7.96 22.95 0.00
N GLY A 267 -7.31 23.25 1.13
CA GLY A 267 -7.89 23.26 2.48
C GLY A 267 -8.56 24.59 2.84
N GLU A 268 -8.70 24.87 4.13
CA GLU A 268 -9.41 26.02 4.71
C GLU A 268 -8.93 27.39 4.21
N GLN A 269 -7.71 27.51 3.69
CA GLN A 269 -7.11 28.77 3.22
C GLN A 269 -7.10 28.92 1.69
N ALA A 270 -7.81 28.05 0.95
CA ALA A 270 -7.76 28.02 -0.52
C ALA A 270 -8.71 29.04 -1.20
N GLY A 271 -9.30 29.97 -0.47
CA GLY A 271 -10.23 30.97 -1.04
C GLY A 271 -11.42 30.32 -1.73
N GLU A 272 -11.69 30.66 -3.00
CA GLU A 272 -12.81 30.10 -3.78
C GLU A 272 -12.68 28.59 -4.04
N LEU A 273 -11.49 28.01 -3.86
CA LEU A 273 -11.21 26.58 -4.05
C LEU A 273 -11.22 25.79 -2.73
N GLU A 274 -11.66 26.44 -1.64
CA GLU A 274 -11.77 25.78 -0.34
C GLU A 274 -12.63 24.52 -0.44
N HIS A 275 -12.08 23.40 0.04
CA HIS A 275 -12.76 22.10 0.10
C HIS A 275 -13.37 21.60 -1.21
N MET A 276 -12.88 22.04 -2.37
CA MET A 276 -13.46 21.77 -3.70
C MET A 276 -13.68 20.28 -4.01
N ALA A 277 -12.91 19.39 -3.40
CA ALA A 277 -13.00 17.94 -3.63
C ALA A 277 -13.86 17.21 -2.57
N GLN A 278 -14.32 17.88 -1.51
CA GLN A 278 -14.95 17.25 -0.35
C GLN A 278 -16.14 16.36 -0.72
N SER A 279 -17.09 16.90 -1.50
CA SER A 279 -18.29 16.16 -1.91
C SER A 279 -17.95 14.93 -2.78
N TRP A 280 -16.96 15.06 -3.67
CA TRP A 280 -16.49 13.97 -4.50
C TRP A 280 -15.80 12.89 -3.66
N LEU A 281 -14.91 13.28 -2.75
CA LEU A 281 -14.21 12.36 -1.85
C LEU A 281 -15.21 11.59 -1.00
N TRP A 282 -16.21 12.27 -0.44
CA TRP A 282 -17.24 11.64 0.38
C TRP A 282 -18.05 10.60 -0.37
N GLY A 283 -18.64 10.98 -1.51
CA GLY A 283 -19.47 10.08 -2.31
C GLY A 283 -18.68 8.85 -2.82
N LEU A 284 -17.48 9.07 -3.34
CA LEU A 284 -16.61 8.00 -3.83
C LEU A 284 -16.13 7.08 -2.70
N ALA A 285 -15.86 7.62 -1.52
CA ALA A 285 -15.45 6.84 -0.36
C ALA A 285 -16.54 5.87 0.10
N ILE A 286 -17.77 6.37 0.28
CA ILE A 286 -18.94 5.55 0.68
C ILE A 286 -19.17 4.43 -0.35
N ALA A 287 -19.19 4.77 -1.63
CA ALA A 287 -19.37 3.79 -2.70
C ALA A 287 -18.23 2.75 -2.72
N THR A 288 -16.99 3.16 -2.44
CA THR A 288 -15.84 2.25 -2.36
C THR A 288 -15.95 1.27 -1.20
N ILE A 289 -16.41 1.71 -0.02
CA ILE A 289 -16.66 0.83 1.12
C ILE A 289 -17.68 -0.26 0.75
N VAL A 290 -18.80 0.14 0.12
CA VAL A 290 -19.86 -0.80 -0.28
C VAL A 290 -19.35 -1.82 -1.29
N VAL A 291 -18.71 -1.36 -2.38
CA VAL A 291 -18.22 -2.25 -3.43
C VAL A 291 -17.09 -3.14 -2.93
N GLY A 292 -16.20 -2.62 -2.08
CA GLY A 292 -15.17 -3.42 -1.42
C GLY A 292 -15.76 -4.52 -0.53
N ALA A 293 -16.80 -4.22 0.25
CA ALA A 293 -17.49 -5.20 1.10
C ALA A 293 -18.17 -6.31 0.26
N ILE A 294 -18.82 -5.95 -0.86
CA ILE A 294 -19.36 -6.91 -1.82
C ILE A 294 -18.24 -7.79 -2.38
N GLY A 295 -17.10 -7.19 -2.75
CA GLY A 295 -15.92 -7.90 -3.25
C GLY A 295 -15.35 -8.89 -2.23
N VAL A 296 -15.35 -8.55 -0.94
CA VAL A 296 -14.93 -9.44 0.16
C VAL A 296 -15.85 -10.66 0.23
N MET A 297 -17.17 -10.49 0.14
CA MET A 297 -18.13 -11.59 0.15
C MET A 297 -18.02 -12.50 -1.08
N ALA A 298 -17.73 -11.92 -2.24
CA ALA A 298 -17.61 -12.64 -3.51
C ALA A 298 -16.25 -13.35 -3.67
N ALA A 299 -15.28 -13.10 -2.81
CA ALA A 299 -13.95 -13.66 -2.91
C ALA A 299 -13.94 -15.19 -2.76
N GLN A 300 -13.18 -15.86 -3.64
CA GLN A 300 -13.05 -17.32 -3.69
C GLN A 300 -11.72 -17.82 -3.13
N ASP A 301 -10.77 -16.93 -2.90
CA ASP A 301 -9.47 -17.20 -2.31
C ASP A 301 -9.10 -16.11 -1.29
N LEU A 302 -8.20 -16.46 -0.37
CA LEU A 302 -7.82 -15.57 0.74
C LEU A 302 -7.10 -14.31 0.24
N ARG A 303 -6.30 -14.42 -0.83
CA ARG A 303 -5.60 -13.26 -1.42
C ARG A 303 -6.58 -12.26 -2.04
N LYS A 304 -7.61 -12.73 -2.78
CA LYS A 304 -8.67 -11.85 -3.30
C LYS A 304 -9.50 -11.23 -2.18
N LEU A 305 -9.82 -12.01 -1.15
CA LEU A 305 -10.49 -11.49 0.04
C LEU A 305 -9.67 -10.35 0.65
N THR A 306 -8.37 -10.58 0.90
CA THR A 306 -7.46 -9.57 1.48
C THR A 306 -7.34 -8.34 0.57
N ALA A 307 -7.25 -8.52 -0.75
CA ALA A 307 -7.20 -7.40 -1.69
C ALA A 307 -8.46 -6.53 -1.64
N ASN A 308 -9.65 -7.12 -1.50
CA ASN A 308 -10.89 -6.38 -1.31
C ASN A 308 -10.98 -5.72 0.08
N LEU A 309 -10.38 -6.31 1.13
CA LEU A 309 -10.22 -5.63 2.43
C LEU A 309 -9.39 -4.34 2.30
N VAL A 310 -8.35 -4.35 1.45
CA VAL A 310 -7.58 -3.14 1.14
C VAL A 310 -8.49 -2.08 0.49
N VAL A 311 -9.37 -2.45 -0.44
CA VAL A 311 -10.35 -1.51 -1.05
C VAL A 311 -11.28 -0.91 0.00
N VAL A 312 -11.85 -1.73 0.90
CA VAL A 312 -12.68 -1.24 2.02
C VAL A 312 -11.89 -0.25 2.88
N SER A 313 -10.62 -0.58 3.19
CA SER A 313 -9.78 0.30 4.01
C SER A 313 -9.51 1.65 3.33
N VAL A 314 -9.30 1.66 2.01
CA VAL A 314 -9.12 2.89 1.23
C VAL A 314 -10.39 3.76 1.28
N GLY A 315 -11.57 3.17 1.05
CA GLY A 315 -12.83 3.90 1.19
C GLY A 315 -12.99 4.55 2.57
N THR A 316 -12.64 3.79 3.63
CA THR A 316 -12.68 4.32 5.01
C THR A 316 -11.72 5.49 5.22
N LEU A 317 -10.47 5.37 4.74
CA LEU A 317 -9.45 6.43 4.85
C LEU A 317 -9.86 7.69 4.08
N VAL A 318 -10.40 7.54 2.88
CA VAL A 318 -10.85 8.68 2.05
C VAL A 318 -12.09 9.35 2.65
N ALA A 319 -13.00 8.60 3.28
CA ALA A 319 -14.11 9.19 4.03
C ALA A 319 -13.62 10.12 5.17
N LEU A 320 -12.54 9.71 5.86
CA LEU A 320 -11.93 10.54 6.91
C LEU A 320 -11.24 11.78 6.35
N ILE A 321 -10.63 11.70 5.15
CA ILE A 321 -10.12 12.90 4.46
C ILE A 321 -11.25 13.87 4.15
N ALA A 322 -12.39 13.37 3.69
CA ALA A 322 -13.54 14.21 3.34
C ALA A 322 -14.16 14.95 4.54
N LEU A 323 -13.90 14.52 5.78
CA LEU A 323 -14.37 15.22 6.97
C LEU A 323 -13.61 16.52 7.28
N GLN A 324 -12.41 16.69 6.71
CA GLN A 324 -11.61 17.92 6.79
C GLN A 324 -11.39 18.45 8.23
N ASN A 325 -11.21 17.57 9.21
CA ASN A 325 -10.96 17.98 10.59
C ASN A 325 -9.78 17.22 11.22
N VAL A 326 -9.17 17.83 12.22
CA VAL A 326 -7.95 17.30 12.90
C VAL A 326 -8.22 15.95 13.58
N THR A 327 -9.39 15.78 14.18
CA THR A 327 -9.74 14.53 14.88
C THR A 327 -9.92 13.36 13.91
N ALA A 328 -10.51 13.62 12.73
CA ALA A 328 -10.61 12.62 11.66
C ALA A 328 -9.24 12.28 11.08
N THR A 329 -8.35 13.27 10.92
CA THR A 329 -6.97 13.04 10.47
C THR A 329 -6.21 12.15 11.45
N ALA A 330 -6.35 12.37 12.75
CA ALA A 330 -5.73 11.51 13.76
C ALA A 330 -6.26 10.06 13.72
N ALA A 331 -7.58 9.89 13.59
CA ALA A 331 -8.20 8.56 13.41
C ALA A 331 -7.75 7.89 12.10
N LEU A 332 -7.61 8.67 11.01
CA LEU A 332 -7.08 8.23 9.73
C LEU A 332 -5.67 7.66 9.88
N LEU A 333 -4.77 8.37 10.53
CA LEU A 333 -3.38 7.93 10.71
C LEU A 333 -3.30 6.61 11.49
N TYR A 334 -4.04 6.51 12.58
CA TYR A 334 -4.11 5.26 13.34
C TYR A 334 -4.64 4.10 12.48
N TYR A 335 -5.76 4.31 11.78
CA TYR A 335 -6.38 3.28 10.95
C TYR A 335 -5.54 2.94 9.73
N LEU A 336 -4.77 3.88 9.18
CA LEU A 336 -3.85 3.65 8.08
C LEU A 336 -2.74 2.67 8.47
N VAL A 337 -2.09 2.90 9.61
CA VAL A 337 -1.05 1.99 10.15
C VAL A 337 -1.65 0.61 10.39
N HIS A 338 -2.77 0.55 11.11
CA HIS A 338 -3.48 -0.68 11.42
C HIS A 338 -3.84 -1.47 10.15
N SER A 339 -4.54 -0.85 9.20
CA SER A 339 -5.02 -1.53 7.99
C SER A 339 -3.88 -1.99 7.07
N THR A 340 -2.77 -1.27 7.03
CA THR A 340 -1.59 -1.66 6.24
C THR A 340 -0.94 -2.91 6.81
N LEU A 341 -0.68 -2.93 8.12
CA LEU A 341 -0.01 -4.06 8.77
C LEU A 341 -0.85 -5.34 8.75
N VAL A 342 -2.15 -5.23 9.03
CA VAL A 342 -3.02 -6.41 9.04
C VAL A 342 -3.25 -6.97 7.63
N SER A 343 -3.34 -6.12 6.60
CA SER A 343 -3.44 -6.58 5.21
C SER A 343 -2.16 -7.29 4.76
N ALA A 344 -0.99 -6.75 5.10
CA ALA A 344 0.29 -7.40 4.82
C ALA A 344 0.41 -8.76 5.53
N ALA A 345 0.03 -8.83 6.81
CA ALA A 345 0.02 -10.08 7.57
C ALA A 345 -0.91 -11.14 6.95
N LEU A 346 -2.10 -10.74 6.48
CA LEU A 346 -3.04 -11.65 5.82
C LEU A 346 -2.49 -12.16 4.47
N PHE A 347 -1.78 -11.35 3.68
CA PHE A 347 -1.13 -11.83 2.46
C PHE A 347 -0.04 -12.86 2.76
N LEU A 348 0.82 -12.62 3.77
CA LEU A 348 1.85 -13.57 4.18
C LEU A 348 1.24 -14.84 4.76
N LEU A 349 0.15 -14.73 5.51
CA LEU A 349 -0.57 -15.87 6.05
C LEU A 349 -1.24 -16.70 4.94
N ALA A 350 -1.76 -16.05 3.90
CA ALA A 350 -2.30 -16.73 2.72
C ALA A 350 -1.23 -17.60 2.02
N ASP A 351 0.02 -17.14 1.99
CA ASP A 351 1.16 -17.92 1.47
C ASP A 351 1.45 -19.18 2.30
N LEU A 352 1.55 -18.99 3.61
CA LEU A 352 1.81 -20.10 4.53
C LEU A 352 0.70 -21.16 4.50
N ILE A 353 -0.56 -20.73 4.34
CA ILE A 353 -1.70 -21.63 4.18
C ILE A 353 -1.64 -22.33 2.81
N ALA A 354 -1.37 -21.57 1.74
CA ALA A 354 -1.33 -22.11 0.37
C ALA A 354 -0.24 -23.18 0.21
N THR A 355 0.95 -22.94 0.73
CA THR A 355 2.07 -23.89 0.67
C THR A 355 1.77 -25.21 1.36
N GLN A 356 1.03 -25.18 2.48
CA GLN A 356 0.68 -26.39 3.24
C GLN A 356 -0.54 -27.12 2.67
N ARG A 357 -1.42 -26.45 1.93
CA ARG A 357 -2.63 -27.06 1.31
C ARG A 357 -2.39 -27.60 -0.10
N GLY A 358 -1.19 -27.43 -0.66
CA GLY A 358 -0.79 -27.95 -1.98
C GLY A 358 -1.66 -27.39 -3.12
N LYS A 359 -2.21 -28.25 -4.00
CA LYS A 359 -2.99 -27.82 -5.19
C LYS A 359 -4.25 -26.99 -4.88
N VAL A 360 -4.80 -27.08 -3.66
CA VAL A 360 -5.96 -26.27 -3.24
C VAL A 360 -5.54 -24.83 -2.98
N GLY A 361 -4.32 -24.62 -2.49
CA GLY A 361 -3.78 -23.29 -2.20
C GLY A 361 -4.59 -22.57 -1.14
N ASP A 362 -4.76 -21.28 -1.34
CA ASP A 362 -5.51 -20.37 -0.46
C ASP A 362 -7.00 -20.26 -0.80
N ARG A 363 -7.55 -21.17 -1.65
CA ARG A 363 -8.97 -21.18 -1.99
C ARG A 363 -9.84 -21.42 -0.76
N LEU A 364 -10.98 -20.72 -0.70
CA LEU A 364 -11.96 -20.79 0.39
C LEU A 364 -12.90 -22.00 0.20
N VAL A 365 -12.33 -23.20 0.12
CA VAL A 365 -13.03 -24.48 -0.05
C VAL A 365 -12.43 -25.52 0.88
N ALA A 366 -13.22 -26.54 1.21
CA ALA A 366 -12.72 -27.68 1.96
C ALA A 366 -11.57 -28.38 1.23
N GLY A 367 -10.51 -28.71 1.93
CA GLY A 367 -9.31 -29.29 1.32
C GLY A 367 -8.41 -30.00 2.33
N ARG A 368 -7.16 -30.25 1.91
CA ARG A 368 -6.13 -30.86 2.76
C ARG A 368 -5.92 -30.02 4.03
N ALA A 369 -5.79 -30.69 5.15
CA ALA A 369 -5.48 -30.02 6.42
C ALA A 369 -4.08 -29.40 6.38
N VAL A 370 -3.93 -28.20 6.95
CA VAL A 370 -2.63 -27.60 7.17
C VAL A 370 -1.83 -28.37 8.20
N ASN A 371 -0.51 -28.42 8.08
CA ASN A 371 0.36 -29.18 9.01
C ASN A 371 0.38 -28.58 10.43
N GLN A 372 0.20 -27.27 10.54
CA GLN A 372 0.21 -26.52 11.81
C GLN A 372 -1.14 -25.81 12.04
N PRO A 373 -2.27 -26.57 12.19
CA PRO A 373 -3.61 -26.00 12.19
C PRO A 373 -3.85 -25.04 13.37
N TYR A 374 -3.29 -25.33 14.53
CA TYR A 374 -3.48 -24.49 15.72
C TYR A 374 -2.75 -23.14 15.58
N LEU A 375 -1.48 -23.16 15.12
CA LEU A 375 -0.69 -21.95 14.97
C LEU A 375 -1.25 -21.05 13.87
N LEU A 376 -1.43 -21.60 12.66
CA LEU A 376 -1.95 -20.83 11.52
C LEU A 376 -3.41 -20.41 11.75
N GLY A 377 -4.22 -21.28 12.39
CA GLY A 377 -5.58 -20.96 12.78
C GLY A 377 -5.65 -19.81 13.78
N ALA A 378 -4.80 -19.83 14.82
CA ALA A 378 -4.71 -18.75 15.80
C ALA A 378 -4.26 -17.42 15.15
N CYS A 379 -3.22 -17.45 14.31
CA CYS A 379 -2.78 -16.27 13.55
C CYS A 379 -3.90 -15.72 12.65
N PHE A 380 -4.63 -16.62 11.96
CA PHE A 380 -5.75 -16.22 11.12
C PHE A 380 -6.89 -15.59 11.95
N VAL A 381 -7.28 -16.22 13.06
CA VAL A 381 -8.33 -15.70 13.94
C VAL A 381 -7.95 -14.33 14.49
N ILE A 382 -6.72 -14.15 14.98
CA ILE A 382 -6.24 -12.86 15.49
C ILE A 382 -6.29 -11.81 14.36
N ALA A 383 -5.80 -12.10 13.17
CA ALA A 383 -5.85 -11.19 12.03
C ALA A 383 -7.30 -10.86 11.62
N ALA A 384 -8.18 -11.86 11.56
CA ALA A 384 -9.58 -11.69 11.22
C ALA A 384 -10.33 -10.82 12.25
N LEU A 385 -10.18 -11.12 13.55
CA LEU A 385 -10.76 -10.32 14.62
C LEU A 385 -10.22 -8.89 14.64
N THR A 386 -8.94 -8.72 14.28
CA THR A 386 -8.30 -7.41 14.15
C THR A 386 -8.93 -6.60 13.01
N VAL A 387 -9.17 -7.20 11.84
CA VAL A 387 -9.86 -6.55 10.70
C VAL A 387 -11.31 -6.20 11.05
N VAL A 388 -12.02 -7.15 11.64
CA VAL A 388 -13.44 -6.94 12.04
C VAL A 388 -13.57 -5.86 13.09
N GLY A 389 -12.54 -5.65 13.91
CA GLY A 389 -12.55 -4.66 14.99
C GLY A 389 -13.20 -5.19 16.26
N MET A 390 -12.79 -6.37 16.70
CA MET A 390 -13.23 -6.94 17.98
C MET A 390 -12.30 -6.53 19.13
N PRO A 391 -12.84 -6.18 20.34
CA PRO A 391 -12.02 -5.93 21.52
C PRO A 391 -11.18 -7.16 21.88
N PRO A 392 -9.97 -7.00 22.42
CA PRO A 392 -9.22 -5.77 22.71
C PRO A 392 -8.26 -5.32 21.59
N LEU A 393 -8.47 -5.76 20.34
CA LEU A 393 -7.53 -5.60 19.24
C LEU A 393 -7.53 -4.17 18.66
N SER A 394 -6.45 -3.82 17.96
CA SER A 394 -6.22 -2.48 17.40
C SER A 394 -7.33 -2.02 16.43
N GLY A 395 -7.95 -2.94 15.70
CA GLY A 395 -9.08 -2.62 14.81
C GLY A 395 -10.30 -2.08 15.54
N PHE A 396 -10.59 -2.56 16.75
CA PHE A 396 -11.67 -2.02 17.58
C PHE A 396 -11.41 -0.56 17.95
N VAL A 397 -10.23 -0.27 18.46
CA VAL A 397 -9.84 1.09 18.83
C VAL A 397 -9.97 2.03 17.62
N GLY A 398 -9.45 1.61 16.45
CA GLY A 398 -9.54 2.38 15.22
C GLY A 398 -10.98 2.64 14.80
N LYS A 399 -11.85 1.62 14.82
CA LYS A 399 -13.27 1.77 14.44
C LYS A 399 -14.05 2.66 15.40
N VAL A 400 -13.86 2.51 16.70
CA VAL A 400 -14.49 3.38 17.70
C VAL A 400 -14.02 4.82 17.50
N TRP A 401 -12.74 5.04 17.25
CA TRP A 401 -12.23 6.39 17.01
C TRP A 401 -12.84 7.00 15.73
N ILE A 402 -12.90 6.25 14.64
CA ILE A 402 -13.55 6.67 13.38
C ILE A 402 -15.02 7.06 13.62
N LEU A 403 -15.79 6.21 14.28
CA LEU A 403 -17.21 6.51 14.58
C LEU A 403 -17.34 7.73 15.49
N LYS A 404 -16.46 7.91 16.47
CA LYS A 404 -16.47 9.08 17.35
C LYS A 404 -16.25 10.39 16.57
N THR A 405 -15.40 10.40 15.53
CA THR A 405 -15.14 11.62 14.74
C THR A 405 -16.33 12.07 13.92
N THR A 406 -17.27 11.17 13.62
CA THR A 406 -18.47 11.47 12.83
C THR A 406 -19.74 11.66 13.67
N LEU A 407 -19.67 11.45 15.00
CA LEU A 407 -20.84 11.35 15.88
C LEU A 407 -21.77 12.58 15.79
N ASN A 408 -21.20 13.77 15.69
CA ASN A 408 -21.94 15.04 15.71
C ASN A 408 -22.05 15.68 14.31
N SER A 409 -21.78 14.91 13.25
CA SER A 409 -21.84 15.41 11.88
C SER A 409 -23.09 14.87 11.14
N GLU A 410 -23.61 15.63 10.19
CA GLU A 410 -24.69 15.18 9.31
C GLU A 410 -24.30 13.92 8.52
N GLN A 411 -23.00 13.74 8.28
CA GLN A 411 -22.45 12.58 7.61
C GLN A 411 -22.65 11.28 8.39
N ALA A 412 -22.88 11.33 9.70
CA ALA A 412 -23.10 10.16 10.54
C ALA A 412 -24.29 9.31 10.06
N LEU A 413 -25.38 9.95 9.61
CA LEU A 413 -26.61 9.26 9.17
C LEU A 413 -26.35 8.27 8.02
N LEU A 414 -25.46 8.60 7.09
CA LEU A 414 -25.10 7.73 5.97
C LEU A 414 -23.89 6.85 6.32
N PHE A 415 -22.89 7.40 6.98
CA PHE A 415 -21.62 6.71 7.22
C PHE A 415 -21.78 5.53 8.19
N TRP A 416 -22.49 5.72 9.30
CA TRP A 416 -22.61 4.67 10.31
C TRP A 416 -23.27 3.40 9.80
N PRO A 417 -24.45 3.44 9.15
CA PRO A 417 -25.06 2.24 8.61
C PRO A 417 -24.13 1.53 7.61
N VAL A 418 -23.56 2.27 6.67
CA VAL A 418 -22.66 1.70 5.66
C VAL A 418 -21.44 1.04 6.30
N TYR A 419 -20.80 1.74 7.23
CA TYR A 419 -19.57 1.26 7.86
C TYR A 419 -19.79 0.06 8.80
N LEU A 420 -20.90 0.06 9.56
CA LEU A 420 -21.28 -1.05 10.44
C LEU A 420 -21.74 -2.27 9.64
N ILE A 421 -22.55 -2.09 8.59
CA ILE A 421 -22.97 -3.17 7.70
C ILE A 421 -21.74 -3.76 6.99
N ALA A 422 -20.84 -2.93 6.46
CA ALA A 422 -19.59 -3.40 5.88
C ALA A 422 -18.79 -4.22 6.89
N SER A 423 -18.65 -3.74 8.14
CA SER A 423 -17.94 -4.48 9.20
C SER A 423 -18.57 -5.82 9.51
N PHE A 424 -19.89 -5.91 9.50
CA PHE A 424 -20.61 -7.18 9.67
C PHE A 424 -20.40 -8.12 8.49
N VAL A 425 -20.42 -7.60 7.26
CA VAL A 425 -20.10 -8.37 6.04
C VAL A 425 -18.68 -8.95 6.11
N LEU A 426 -17.72 -8.16 6.57
CA LEU A 426 -16.33 -8.63 6.77
C LEU A 426 -16.26 -9.76 7.81
N LEU A 427 -17.01 -9.64 8.92
CA LEU A 427 -17.10 -10.69 9.93
C LEU A 427 -17.59 -12.02 9.32
N VAL A 428 -18.69 -11.97 8.59
CA VAL A 428 -19.29 -13.17 7.94
C VAL A 428 -18.30 -13.77 6.95
N ALA A 429 -17.68 -12.97 6.09
CA ALA A 429 -16.75 -13.46 5.07
C ALA A 429 -15.49 -14.11 5.69
N LEU A 430 -14.89 -13.47 6.71
CA LEU A 430 -13.72 -14.02 7.39
C LEU A 430 -14.05 -15.25 8.22
N SER A 431 -15.22 -15.31 8.86
CA SER A 431 -15.70 -16.52 9.56
C SER A 431 -15.86 -17.68 8.60
N ARG A 432 -16.50 -17.44 7.44
CA ARG A 432 -16.63 -18.44 6.37
C ARG A 432 -15.27 -18.92 5.88
N ALA A 433 -14.34 -18.00 5.65
CA ALA A 433 -12.98 -18.33 5.21
C ALA A 433 -12.25 -19.21 6.24
N GLY A 434 -12.32 -18.86 7.51
CA GLY A 434 -11.74 -19.65 8.61
C GLY A 434 -12.34 -21.05 8.69
N THR A 435 -13.66 -21.15 8.64
CA THR A 435 -14.38 -22.45 8.66
C THR A 435 -13.93 -23.34 7.50
N SER A 436 -13.95 -22.84 6.28
CA SER A 436 -13.57 -23.62 5.09
C SER A 436 -12.11 -24.04 5.06
N MET A 437 -11.19 -23.23 5.62
CA MET A 437 -9.75 -23.53 5.57
C MET A 437 -9.29 -24.43 6.72
N PHE A 438 -9.88 -24.32 7.92
CA PHE A 438 -9.36 -24.97 9.12
C PHE A 438 -10.26 -26.07 9.69
N TRP A 439 -11.60 -26.01 9.50
CA TRP A 439 -12.55 -26.98 10.05
C TRP A 439 -13.10 -27.95 9.02
N GLU A 440 -13.41 -27.52 7.81
CA GLU A 440 -13.90 -28.40 6.74
C GLU A 440 -12.75 -29.16 6.08
N ARG A 441 -12.43 -30.36 6.60
CA ARG A 441 -11.33 -31.19 6.09
C ARG A 441 -11.84 -32.22 5.07
N LYS A 442 -11.17 -32.31 3.92
CA LYS A 442 -11.32 -33.41 2.94
C LYS A 442 -9.94 -34.03 2.70
N GLY A 443 -9.79 -35.32 3.04
CA GLY A 443 -8.57 -36.13 2.81
C GLY A 443 -7.87 -36.59 4.10
N ASN A 444 -7.25 -37.76 4.03
CA ASN A 444 -6.52 -38.38 5.13
C ASN A 444 -5.18 -37.67 5.38
N LYS A 445 -4.83 -37.49 6.67
CA LYS A 445 -3.56 -36.90 7.12
C LYS A 445 -2.32 -37.71 6.70
N THR A 446 -2.50 -38.96 6.30
CA THR A 446 -1.43 -39.98 6.24
C THR A 446 -0.63 -40.03 4.93
N GLU A 447 -1.05 -39.30 3.86
CA GLU A 447 -0.29 -39.31 2.60
C GLU A 447 0.70 -38.15 2.45
N SER A 448 1.10 -37.53 3.53
CA SER A 448 1.58 -36.16 3.48
C SER A 448 3.08 -35.91 3.61
N ALA A 449 3.89 -36.82 4.03
CA ALA A 449 5.27 -36.46 4.39
C ALA A 449 6.37 -37.23 3.68
N GLU A 450 6.07 -38.37 3.08
CA GLU A 450 7.14 -39.21 2.49
C GLU A 450 7.29 -39.11 0.98
N GLY A 451 6.30 -38.51 0.27
CA GLY A 451 6.30 -38.46 -1.19
C GLY A 451 6.91 -37.20 -1.85
N GLU A 452 7.09 -36.11 -1.12
CA GLU A 452 7.54 -34.84 -1.71
C GLU A 452 9.06 -34.57 -1.54
N ASN A 453 9.79 -35.38 -0.79
CA ASN A 453 11.24 -35.32 -0.66
C ASN A 453 12.01 -36.39 -1.47
N ALA A 454 11.30 -37.20 -2.25
CA ALA A 454 11.98 -38.05 -3.22
C ALA A 454 12.45 -37.18 -4.40
N PRO A 455 13.76 -37.14 -4.74
CA PRO A 455 14.20 -36.52 -5.97
C PRO A 455 13.44 -37.19 -7.11
N VAL A 456 12.87 -36.38 -8.01
CA VAL A 456 12.26 -36.86 -9.24
C VAL A 456 13.33 -37.66 -9.98
N SER A 457 13.29 -38.96 -9.87
CA SER A 457 14.18 -39.86 -10.59
C SER A 457 13.84 -39.72 -12.07
N TYR A 458 14.81 -39.29 -12.86
CA TYR A 458 14.79 -39.24 -14.31
C TYR A 458 14.74 -40.68 -14.88
N THR A 459 13.65 -41.39 -14.77
CA THR A 459 13.47 -42.75 -15.31
C THR A 459 12.37 -42.86 -16.36
N HIS A 460 11.98 -41.78 -17.02
CA HIS A 460 11.10 -41.84 -18.20
C HIS A 460 11.70 -41.18 -19.45
N LEU A 461 13.00 -41.44 -19.71
CA LEU A 461 13.63 -41.15 -21.01
C LEU A 461 14.38 -42.38 -21.50
N ARG A 462 13.69 -43.51 -21.67
CA ARG A 462 14.20 -44.64 -22.45
C ARG A 462 13.03 -45.60 -22.76
N ALA A 463 12.18 -45.24 -23.70
CA ALA A 463 11.28 -46.18 -24.38
C ALA A 463 10.69 -45.51 -25.64
N HIS A 464 11.53 -45.16 -26.61
CA HIS A 464 11.15 -45.02 -28.01
C HIS A 464 12.45 -44.91 -28.83
N GLU A 465 13.23 -46.03 -28.85
CA GLU A 465 14.14 -46.38 -29.91
C GLU A 465 14.19 -47.90 -29.96
N THR A 466 13.27 -48.46 -30.72
CA THR A 466 13.41 -49.65 -31.59
C THR A 466 12.21 -49.66 -32.53
#